data_e003342dd8f98e8e9d32a2daf1bb0ae2
#
_entry.id   e003342dd8f98e8e9d32a2daf1bb0ae2
#
_cell.length_a   1.000
_cell.length_b   1.000
_cell.length_c   1.000
_cell.angle_alpha   90.00
_cell.angle_beta   90.00
_cell.angle_gamma   90.00
#
_symmetry.space_group_name_H-M   'P 1'
#
loop_
_entity.id
_entity.type
_entity.pdbx_description
1 polymer ?
#
loop_
_entity_poly.entity_id
_entity_poly.type
_entity_poly.pdbx_seq_one_letter_code
_entity_poly.pdbx_strand_id
1 'polypeptide(L)'
;MNLFLKGMSTFSTRAVYIIYGFFASVLFINYFSDTQKYNYVILLTGVLLLSIVGSFILRKGSLYLEKLNEKKCFFVLVIVCLAVKLTWVLSYQIQPLVDYATFYYTAEELSESFVINKRYIALFPHIFGYASVLSIFLKIFGSSYMIPPILNVILTTISMGLIYAISRKIGGVKTAITASVLWIALPSQTMYNMFALSEPLYCTVLLLIWMIMIIVHEKIANINIKRLLVYSILIAALLAFMNMVRPIAAVPIIALVIWFFIIDIKQIGNKKIWLNKITYVGVIVVGYLIFSSAINQYITLRLGEEIASTPGYNIYVGFNEESSGKWNKPDAELLFYYSDKPGWTADDAQQKMLEEAKERVQSGNIDFVKLFSDKFFSFLGDDSSAVDYAGPILDNIVRYTVASNMFYYFLIATSILGVLVAIKNKNKSSLFIICLFAIGLTMAQLLVEVASRYHYSATISMVILAAFGINHAFNKKENIDINEKA
;
A
#
# COMPACT_ATOMS: atom_id res chain seq x y z
N MET A 1 7.20 34.65 15.10
CA MET A 1 6.92 33.21 15.24
C MET A 1 5.77 32.71 14.36
N ASN A 2 4.59 33.33 14.38
CA ASN A 2 3.45 32.87 13.57
C ASN A 2 3.64 32.92 12.05
N LEU A 3 4.35 33.93 11.49
CA LEU A 3 4.59 34.05 10.05
C LEU A 3 5.57 32.99 9.54
N PHE A 4 6.64 32.71 10.29
CA PHE A 4 7.63 31.68 9.97
C PHE A 4 6.99 30.28 9.97
N LEU A 5 6.24 29.93 11.03
CA LEU A 5 5.55 28.67 11.13
C LEU A 5 4.48 28.48 10.03
N LYS A 6 3.80 29.57 9.67
CA LYS A 6 2.84 29.57 8.55
C LYS A 6 3.55 29.35 7.21
N GLY A 7 4.72 29.96 7.01
CA GLY A 7 5.57 29.75 5.85
C GLY A 7 6.05 28.31 5.74
N MET A 8 6.57 27.76 6.82
CA MET A 8 7.07 26.39 6.90
C MET A 8 5.97 25.34 6.62
N SER A 9 4.79 25.48 7.22
CA SER A 9 3.65 24.60 6.94
C SER A 9 3.20 24.69 5.46
N THR A 10 3.24 25.88 4.86
CA THR A 10 2.85 26.06 3.45
C THR A 10 3.90 25.48 2.51
N PHE A 11 5.17 25.64 2.82
CA PHE A 11 6.29 25.06 2.07
C PHE A 11 6.23 23.53 2.12
N SER A 12 6.15 22.93 3.32
CA SER A 12 6.08 21.47 3.49
C SER A 12 4.87 20.86 2.79
N THR A 13 3.72 21.55 2.82
CA THR A 13 2.51 21.17 2.10
C THR A 13 2.76 21.07 0.59
N ARG A 14 3.36 22.11 0.01
CA ARG A 14 3.65 22.13 -1.43
C ARG A 14 4.72 21.12 -1.82
N ALA A 15 5.75 20.96 -1.00
CA ALA A 15 6.84 20.02 -1.24
C ALA A 15 6.32 18.58 -1.36
N VAL A 16 5.43 18.13 -0.47
CA VAL A 16 4.85 16.78 -0.54
C VAL A 16 4.10 16.55 -1.85
N TYR A 17 3.27 17.50 -2.26
CA TYR A 17 2.54 17.37 -3.52
C TYR A 17 3.47 17.43 -4.74
N ILE A 18 4.48 18.31 -4.71
CA ILE A 18 5.46 18.44 -5.81
C ILE A 18 6.26 17.14 -5.95
N ILE A 19 6.74 16.55 -4.85
CA ILE A 19 7.52 15.30 -4.88
C ILE A 19 6.66 14.16 -5.45
N TYR A 20 5.41 14.02 -4.99
CA TYR A 20 4.52 13.00 -5.56
C TYR A 20 4.27 13.23 -7.06
N GLY A 21 3.95 14.47 -7.43
CA GLY A 21 3.73 14.84 -8.83
C GLY A 21 4.97 14.62 -9.71
N PHE A 22 6.15 14.89 -9.17
CA PHE A 22 7.41 14.61 -9.84
C PHE A 22 7.59 13.10 -10.09
N PHE A 23 7.42 12.25 -9.07
CA PHE A 23 7.50 10.79 -9.24
C PHE A 23 6.52 10.29 -10.30
N ALA A 24 5.26 10.70 -10.22
CA ALA A 24 4.23 10.32 -11.18
C ALA A 24 4.57 10.80 -12.61
N SER A 25 5.10 12.02 -12.76
CA SER A 25 5.50 12.58 -14.07
C SER A 25 6.69 11.83 -14.66
N VAL A 26 7.71 11.52 -13.84
CA VAL A 26 8.88 10.75 -14.29
C VAL A 26 8.46 9.36 -14.77
N LEU A 27 7.56 8.67 -14.04
CA LEU A 27 7.01 7.39 -14.47
C LEU A 27 6.30 7.50 -15.82
N PHE A 28 5.43 8.48 -15.96
CA PHE A 28 4.67 8.69 -17.20
C PHE A 28 5.60 8.98 -18.39
N ILE A 29 6.52 9.90 -18.25
CA ILE A 29 7.47 10.28 -19.30
C ILE A 29 8.36 9.09 -19.67
N ASN A 30 8.95 8.40 -18.69
CA ASN A 30 9.83 7.27 -18.95
C ASN A 30 9.10 6.15 -19.71
N TYR A 31 7.88 5.81 -19.30
CA TYR A 31 7.11 4.74 -19.94
C TYR A 31 6.79 5.07 -21.40
N PHE A 32 6.39 6.30 -21.70
CA PHE A 32 6.00 6.74 -23.05
C PHE A 32 7.15 7.37 -23.84
N SER A 33 8.37 7.41 -23.34
CA SER A 33 9.57 7.73 -24.12
C SER A 33 10.06 6.56 -24.97
N ASP A 34 9.76 5.34 -24.57
CA ASP A 34 10.12 4.12 -25.30
C ASP A 34 9.05 3.76 -26.35
N THR A 35 9.20 4.30 -27.55
CA THR A 35 8.27 4.07 -28.67
C THR A 35 8.38 2.67 -29.28
N GLN A 36 9.40 1.89 -28.89
CA GLN A 36 9.59 0.51 -29.40
C GLN A 36 8.83 -0.52 -28.55
N LYS A 37 8.21 -0.11 -27.43
CA LYS A 37 7.38 -0.98 -26.64
C LYS A 37 6.26 -1.61 -27.47
N TYR A 38 6.09 -2.90 -27.28
CA TYR A 38 4.99 -3.63 -27.88
C TYR A 38 3.64 -2.96 -27.54
N ASN A 39 2.80 -2.75 -28.55
CA ASN A 39 1.51 -2.06 -28.41
C ASN A 39 1.57 -0.59 -27.93
N TYR A 40 2.70 0.10 -28.11
CA TYR A 40 2.87 1.51 -27.70
C TYR A 40 1.71 2.42 -28.13
N VAL A 41 1.31 2.36 -29.41
CA VAL A 41 0.23 3.21 -29.95
C VAL A 41 -1.11 2.92 -29.27
N ILE A 42 -1.42 1.63 -29.05
CA ILE A 42 -2.66 1.21 -28.37
C ILE A 42 -2.66 1.71 -26.93
N LEU A 43 -1.55 1.53 -26.21
CA LEU A 43 -1.38 1.98 -24.82
C LEU A 43 -1.53 3.50 -24.71
N LEU A 44 -0.79 4.27 -25.51
CA LEU A 44 -0.84 5.74 -25.46
C LEU A 44 -2.24 6.26 -25.82
N THR A 45 -2.82 5.76 -26.93
CA THR A 45 -4.17 6.15 -27.35
C THR A 45 -5.21 5.80 -26.28
N GLY A 46 -5.13 4.60 -25.70
CA GLY A 46 -6.02 4.16 -24.64
C GLY A 46 -5.91 5.02 -23.38
N VAL A 47 -4.69 5.34 -22.92
CA VAL A 47 -4.47 6.22 -21.76
C VAL A 47 -5.03 7.61 -22.04
N LEU A 48 -4.82 8.20 -23.22
CA LEU A 48 -5.37 9.50 -23.58
C LEU A 48 -6.90 9.49 -23.63
N LEU A 49 -7.50 8.46 -24.24
CA LEU A 49 -8.96 8.29 -24.29
C LEU A 49 -9.54 8.14 -22.89
N LEU A 50 -8.97 7.30 -22.03
CA LEU A 50 -9.41 7.15 -20.64
C LEU A 50 -9.23 8.44 -19.86
N SER A 51 -8.11 9.16 -20.06
CA SER A 51 -7.85 10.41 -19.35
C SER A 51 -8.82 11.53 -19.73
N ILE A 52 -9.27 11.60 -20.96
CA ILE A 52 -10.20 12.63 -21.45
C ILE A 52 -11.65 12.14 -21.32
N VAL A 53 -11.99 11.10 -22.07
CA VAL A 53 -13.39 10.62 -22.18
C VAL A 53 -13.81 9.87 -20.92
N GLY A 54 -12.95 8.98 -20.41
CA GLY A 54 -13.21 8.23 -19.17
C GLY A 54 -13.38 9.16 -17.97
N SER A 55 -12.50 10.16 -17.82
CA SER A 55 -12.64 11.16 -16.74
C SER A 55 -13.91 11.99 -16.88
N PHE A 56 -14.31 12.36 -18.11
CA PHE A 56 -15.57 13.06 -18.34
C PHE A 56 -16.77 12.20 -17.97
N ILE A 57 -16.79 10.93 -18.37
CA ILE A 57 -17.87 9.98 -18.02
C ILE A 57 -17.94 9.76 -16.52
N LEU A 58 -16.81 9.52 -15.85
CA LEU A 58 -16.73 9.33 -14.39
C LEU A 58 -17.25 10.55 -13.65
N ARG A 59 -16.85 11.75 -14.07
CA ARG A 59 -17.33 13.01 -13.48
C ARG A 59 -18.82 13.21 -13.68
N LYS A 60 -19.35 13.00 -14.89
CA LYS A 60 -20.78 13.12 -15.17
C LYS A 60 -21.60 12.06 -14.42
N GLY A 61 -21.11 10.82 -14.41
CA GLY A 61 -21.73 9.72 -13.66
C GLY A 61 -21.77 10.00 -12.15
N SER A 62 -20.67 10.47 -11.56
CA SER A 62 -20.63 10.81 -10.14
C SER A 62 -21.56 11.98 -9.78
N LEU A 63 -21.69 13.00 -10.65
CA LEU A 63 -22.66 14.10 -10.51
C LEU A 63 -24.11 13.62 -10.56
N TYR A 64 -24.41 12.62 -11.40
CA TYR A 64 -25.76 12.04 -11.47
C TYR A 64 -26.03 11.18 -10.24
N LEU A 65 -25.08 10.31 -9.86
CA LEU A 65 -25.21 9.38 -8.74
C LEU A 65 -25.25 10.10 -7.37
N GLU A 66 -24.58 11.26 -7.24
CA GLU A 66 -24.67 12.10 -6.03
C GLU A 66 -26.10 12.56 -5.71
N LYS A 67 -26.95 12.74 -6.74
CA LYS A 67 -28.36 13.12 -6.57
C LYS A 67 -29.23 11.98 -6.04
N LEU A 68 -28.76 10.76 -6.12
CA LEU A 68 -29.44 9.59 -5.57
C LEU A 68 -29.20 9.50 -4.06
N ASN A 69 -29.99 8.65 -3.42
CA ASN A 69 -29.76 8.33 -2.01
C ASN A 69 -28.35 7.73 -1.80
N GLU A 70 -27.51 8.41 -1.02
CA GLU A 70 -26.11 8.03 -0.81
C GLU A 70 -25.97 6.58 -0.32
N LYS A 71 -26.82 6.15 0.63
CA LYS A 71 -26.77 4.77 1.17
C LYS A 71 -27.09 3.74 0.08
N LYS A 72 -28.08 4.01 -0.77
CA LYS A 72 -28.41 3.13 -1.90
C LYS A 72 -27.26 3.06 -2.91
N CYS A 73 -26.67 4.22 -3.25
CA CYS A 73 -25.53 4.27 -4.15
C CYS A 73 -24.33 3.47 -3.60
N PHE A 74 -23.99 3.66 -2.32
CA PHE A 74 -22.91 2.88 -1.67
C PHE A 74 -23.21 1.37 -1.71
N PHE A 75 -24.45 0.96 -1.40
CA PHE A 75 -24.81 -0.45 -1.42
C PHE A 75 -24.73 -1.06 -2.83
N VAL A 76 -25.12 -0.33 -3.86
CA VAL A 76 -24.95 -0.76 -5.26
C VAL A 76 -23.48 -0.93 -5.60
N LEU A 77 -22.61 0.00 -5.19
CA LEU A 77 -21.16 -0.12 -5.41
C LEU A 77 -20.58 -1.37 -4.72
N VAL A 78 -21.04 -1.69 -3.51
CA VAL A 78 -20.64 -2.94 -2.81
C VAL A 78 -21.05 -4.16 -3.60
N ILE A 79 -22.29 -4.23 -4.07
CA ILE A 79 -22.80 -5.36 -4.87
C ILE A 79 -22.00 -5.49 -6.17
N VAL A 80 -21.76 -4.40 -6.88
CA VAL A 80 -21.00 -4.42 -8.14
C VAL A 80 -19.56 -4.86 -7.89
N CYS A 81 -18.92 -4.38 -6.81
CA CYS A 81 -17.58 -4.81 -6.43
C CYS A 81 -17.51 -6.33 -6.18
N LEU A 82 -18.43 -6.83 -5.36
CA LEU A 82 -18.54 -8.27 -5.10
C LEU A 82 -18.77 -9.06 -6.40
N ALA A 83 -19.71 -8.63 -7.23
CA ALA A 83 -20.04 -9.33 -8.47
C ALA A 83 -18.84 -9.41 -9.42
N VAL A 84 -18.17 -8.28 -9.67
CA VAL A 84 -17.00 -8.24 -10.57
C VAL A 84 -15.88 -9.14 -10.07
N LYS A 85 -15.53 -9.03 -8.78
CA LYS A 85 -14.42 -9.81 -8.20
C LYS A 85 -14.75 -11.29 -8.02
N LEU A 86 -15.98 -11.63 -7.64
CA LEU A 86 -16.43 -13.02 -7.60
C LEU A 86 -16.46 -13.66 -8.98
N THR A 87 -16.99 -12.96 -9.99
CA THR A 87 -16.97 -13.47 -11.36
C THR A 87 -15.56 -13.81 -11.80
N TRP A 88 -14.57 -12.93 -11.48
CA TRP A 88 -13.18 -13.17 -11.83
C TRP A 88 -12.63 -14.44 -11.16
N VAL A 89 -12.73 -14.57 -9.83
CA VAL A 89 -12.14 -15.71 -9.11
C VAL A 89 -12.87 -17.04 -9.36
N LEU A 90 -14.13 -16.99 -9.76
CA LEU A 90 -14.87 -18.18 -10.18
C LEU A 90 -14.55 -18.60 -11.62
N SER A 91 -14.20 -17.65 -12.49
CA SER A 91 -13.83 -17.93 -13.89
C SER A 91 -12.38 -18.38 -14.04
N TYR A 92 -11.48 -17.89 -13.18
CA TYR A 92 -10.05 -18.18 -13.23
C TYR A 92 -9.58 -18.73 -11.88
N GLN A 93 -9.23 -20.01 -11.87
CA GLN A 93 -8.72 -20.71 -10.70
C GLN A 93 -7.28 -21.13 -10.93
N ILE A 94 -6.40 -20.82 -9.99
CA ILE A 94 -5.00 -21.18 -10.05
C ILE A 94 -4.61 -21.99 -8.82
N GLN A 95 -3.87 -23.08 -9.04
CA GLN A 95 -3.24 -23.78 -7.93
C GLN A 95 -2.09 -22.96 -7.35
N PRO A 96 -1.85 -23.03 -6.03
CA PRO A 96 -0.76 -22.32 -5.41
C PRO A 96 0.60 -22.68 -6.01
N LEU A 97 1.32 -21.68 -6.52
CA LEU A 97 2.66 -21.79 -7.10
C LEU A 97 3.56 -20.72 -6.51
N VAL A 98 4.87 -20.92 -6.56
CA VAL A 98 5.89 -19.94 -6.11
C VAL A 98 5.56 -19.39 -4.71
N ASP A 99 5.51 -18.06 -4.55
CA ASP A 99 5.29 -17.40 -3.26
C ASP A 99 3.91 -17.70 -2.65
N TYR A 100 2.86 -17.71 -3.48
CA TYR A 100 1.52 -18.00 -2.97
C TYR A 100 1.31 -19.47 -2.59
N ALA A 101 2.16 -20.39 -3.07
CA ALA A 101 2.28 -21.74 -2.55
C ALA A 101 2.82 -21.73 -1.10
N THR A 102 3.88 -20.96 -0.86
CA THR A 102 4.48 -20.84 0.47
C THR A 102 3.46 -20.33 1.51
N PHE A 103 2.70 -19.29 1.16
CA PHE A 103 1.64 -18.79 2.06
C PHE A 103 0.53 -19.82 2.30
N TYR A 104 0.06 -20.49 1.24
CA TYR A 104 -1.05 -21.45 1.34
C TYR A 104 -0.65 -22.68 2.17
N TYR A 105 0.45 -23.34 1.84
CA TYR A 105 0.87 -24.55 2.55
C TYR A 105 1.33 -24.26 3.98
N THR A 106 1.89 -23.09 4.25
CA THR A 106 2.14 -22.68 5.64
C THR A 106 0.82 -22.49 6.40
N ALA A 107 -0.21 -21.94 5.78
CA ALA A 107 -1.53 -21.80 6.41
C ALA A 107 -2.18 -23.16 6.66
N GLU A 108 -2.04 -24.12 5.74
CA GLU A 108 -2.55 -25.47 5.88
C GLU A 108 -1.91 -26.16 7.09
N GLU A 109 -0.59 -26.15 7.21
CA GLU A 109 0.12 -26.71 8.37
C GLU A 109 -0.25 -26.01 9.69
N LEU A 110 -0.39 -24.67 9.68
CA LEU A 110 -0.83 -23.91 10.86
C LEU A 110 -2.28 -24.27 11.27
N SER A 111 -3.12 -24.76 10.35
CA SER A 111 -4.47 -25.20 10.64
C SER A 111 -4.52 -26.57 11.34
N GLU A 112 -3.51 -27.40 11.08
CA GLU A 112 -3.43 -28.78 11.58
C GLU A 112 -2.57 -28.89 12.84
N SER A 113 -1.47 -28.12 12.92
CA SER A 113 -0.48 -28.22 13.98
C SER A 113 -0.27 -26.91 14.73
N PHE A 114 0.02 -27.01 16.04
CA PHE A 114 0.39 -25.82 16.82
C PHE A 114 1.82 -25.38 16.50
N VAL A 115 2.77 -26.28 16.41
CA VAL A 115 4.17 -25.98 16.04
C VAL A 115 4.47 -26.56 14.67
N ILE A 116 5.09 -25.77 13.78
CA ILE A 116 5.33 -26.14 12.37
C ILE A 116 6.81 -26.23 11.97
N ASN A 117 7.76 -25.95 12.86
CA ASN A 117 9.22 -26.12 12.65
C ASN A 117 9.72 -25.75 11.24
N LYS A 118 9.45 -24.52 10.79
CA LYS A 118 9.82 -24.05 9.44
C LYS A 118 10.90 -22.97 9.48
N ARG A 119 12.14 -23.37 9.27
CA ARG A 119 13.31 -22.48 9.18
C ARG A 119 13.10 -21.32 8.19
N TYR A 120 12.54 -21.60 7.01
CA TYR A 120 12.25 -20.56 6.02
C TYR A 120 11.31 -19.47 6.55
N ILE A 121 10.32 -19.84 7.36
CA ILE A 121 9.39 -18.85 7.97
C ILE A 121 10.09 -18.09 9.10
N ALA A 122 11.03 -18.71 9.82
CA ALA A 122 11.84 -18.00 10.82
C ALA A 122 12.75 -16.95 10.17
N LEU A 123 13.29 -17.22 8.98
CA LEU A 123 14.04 -16.25 8.17
C LEU A 123 13.16 -15.11 7.63
N PHE A 124 11.89 -15.40 7.30
CA PHE A 124 10.93 -14.47 6.71
C PHE A 124 9.60 -14.45 7.50
N PRO A 125 9.59 -13.90 8.74
CA PRO A 125 8.43 -14.01 9.66
C PRO A 125 7.12 -13.41 9.12
N HIS A 126 7.17 -12.49 8.16
CA HIS A 126 5.99 -11.88 7.55
C HIS A 126 5.10 -12.88 6.79
N ILE A 127 5.64 -14.02 6.37
CA ILE A 127 4.87 -15.11 5.75
C ILE A 127 3.87 -15.68 6.76
N PHE A 128 4.29 -15.84 8.02
CA PHE A 128 3.43 -16.29 9.10
C PHE A 128 2.17 -15.40 9.26
N GLY A 129 2.32 -14.09 9.06
CA GLY A 129 1.24 -13.13 9.28
C GLY A 129 0.00 -13.41 8.43
N TYR A 130 0.15 -13.55 7.13
CA TYR A 130 -0.97 -13.89 6.25
C TYR A 130 -1.41 -15.35 6.45
N ALA A 131 -0.44 -16.27 6.54
CA ALA A 131 -0.71 -17.69 6.71
C ALA A 131 -1.52 -17.98 7.99
N SER A 132 -1.26 -17.28 9.10
CA SER A 132 -2.02 -17.45 10.35
C SER A 132 -3.49 -17.02 10.22
N VAL A 133 -3.76 -15.96 9.47
CA VAL A 133 -5.14 -15.55 9.18
C VAL A 133 -5.83 -16.57 8.28
N LEU A 134 -5.17 -16.97 7.20
CA LEU A 134 -5.72 -17.95 6.27
C LEU A 134 -5.98 -19.29 6.96
N SER A 135 -5.09 -19.73 7.87
CA SER A 135 -5.22 -21.01 8.60
C SER A 135 -6.52 -21.13 9.40
N ILE A 136 -7.06 -20.01 9.91
CA ILE A 136 -8.34 -19.99 10.62
C ILE A 136 -9.47 -20.42 9.67
N PHE A 137 -9.47 -19.91 8.44
CA PHE A 137 -10.49 -20.24 7.44
C PHE A 137 -10.32 -21.67 6.93
N LEU A 138 -9.06 -22.12 6.71
CA LEU A 138 -8.79 -23.52 6.33
C LEU A 138 -9.24 -24.50 7.43
N LYS A 139 -9.03 -24.15 8.70
CA LYS A 139 -9.48 -24.98 9.82
C LYS A 139 -11.01 -25.08 9.92
N ILE A 140 -11.74 -24.01 9.59
CA ILE A 140 -13.22 -23.98 9.68
C ILE A 140 -13.87 -24.64 8.47
N PHE A 141 -13.35 -24.37 7.26
CA PHE A 141 -14.00 -24.76 6.00
C PHE A 141 -13.32 -25.94 5.29
N GLY A 142 -12.21 -26.45 5.86
CA GLY A 142 -11.36 -27.46 5.20
C GLY A 142 -10.36 -26.86 4.21
N SER A 143 -9.33 -27.63 3.83
CA SER A 143 -8.32 -27.21 2.87
C SER A 143 -8.90 -27.12 1.45
N SER A 144 -8.94 -25.93 0.89
CA SER A 144 -9.41 -25.67 -0.48
C SER A 144 -8.71 -24.45 -1.07
N TYR A 145 -8.28 -24.56 -2.32
CA TYR A 145 -7.66 -23.47 -3.08
C TYR A 145 -8.61 -22.31 -3.38
N MET A 146 -9.91 -22.47 -3.14
CA MET A 146 -10.91 -21.41 -3.29
C MET A 146 -11.03 -20.49 -2.06
N ILE A 147 -10.51 -20.89 -0.91
CA ILE A 147 -10.63 -20.10 0.33
C ILE A 147 -9.86 -18.78 0.22
N PRO A 148 -8.57 -18.75 -0.18
CA PRO A 148 -7.83 -17.48 -0.36
C PRO A 148 -8.53 -16.52 -1.33
N PRO A 149 -8.96 -16.93 -2.55
CA PRO A 149 -9.70 -16.07 -3.46
C PRO A 149 -10.97 -15.46 -2.85
N ILE A 150 -11.79 -16.25 -2.17
CA ILE A 150 -13.02 -15.75 -1.54
C ILE A 150 -12.69 -14.77 -0.41
N LEU A 151 -11.69 -15.06 0.43
CA LEU A 151 -11.21 -14.15 1.46
C LEU A 151 -10.76 -12.83 0.86
N ASN A 152 -9.99 -12.87 -0.22
CA ASN A 152 -9.49 -11.68 -0.90
C ASN A 152 -10.62 -10.85 -1.53
N VAL A 153 -11.65 -11.48 -2.09
CA VAL A 153 -12.85 -10.77 -2.58
C VAL A 153 -13.54 -9.99 -1.45
N ILE A 154 -13.67 -10.60 -0.27
CA ILE A 154 -14.24 -9.93 0.91
C ILE A 154 -13.35 -8.75 1.32
N LEU A 155 -12.03 -8.98 1.48
CA LEU A 155 -11.07 -7.95 1.89
C LEU A 155 -11.02 -6.78 0.91
N THR A 156 -10.97 -7.04 -0.39
CA THR A 156 -10.92 -5.98 -1.41
C THR A 156 -12.25 -5.23 -1.55
N THR A 157 -13.37 -5.86 -1.20
CA THR A 157 -14.68 -5.18 -1.10
C THR A 157 -14.75 -4.30 0.15
N ILE A 158 -14.23 -4.74 1.29
CA ILE A 158 -14.07 -3.89 2.49
C ILE A 158 -13.14 -2.71 2.17
N SER A 159 -12.03 -2.96 1.45
CA SER A 159 -11.11 -1.91 0.99
C SER A 159 -11.84 -0.86 0.13
N MET A 160 -12.71 -1.28 -0.80
CA MET A 160 -13.55 -0.36 -1.56
C MET A 160 -14.42 0.52 -0.65
N GLY A 161 -15.04 -0.06 0.37
CA GLY A 161 -15.84 0.68 1.36
C GLY A 161 -15.01 1.69 2.16
N LEU A 162 -13.78 1.34 2.54
CA LEU A 162 -12.85 2.25 3.21
C LEU A 162 -12.35 3.36 2.28
N ILE A 163 -12.04 3.03 1.02
CA ILE A 163 -11.68 4.01 -0.02
C ILE A 163 -12.85 5.00 -0.22
N TYR A 164 -14.09 4.51 -0.29
CA TYR A 164 -15.28 5.38 -0.33
C TYR A 164 -15.31 6.34 0.85
N ALA A 165 -15.19 5.83 2.08
CA ALA A 165 -15.27 6.62 3.30
C ALA A 165 -14.14 7.66 3.39
N ILE A 166 -12.90 7.31 3.07
CA ILE A 166 -11.75 8.21 3.05
C ILE A 166 -11.92 9.28 1.97
N SER A 167 -12.26 8.87 0.74
CA SER A 167 -12.46 9.80 -0.38
C SER A 167 -13.61 10.77 -0.15
N ARG A 168 -14.67 10.32 0.55
CA ARG A 168 -15.78 11.18 0.97
C ARG A 168 -15.34 12.29 1.92
N LYS A 169 -14.46 11.97 2.86
CA LYS A 169 -13.87 12.97 3.79
C LYS A 169 -12.95 13.96 3.08
N ILE A 170 -12.22 13.50 2.06
CA ILE A 170 -11.26 14.31 1.32
C ILE A 170 -11.94 15.26 0.33
N GLY A 171 -12.89 14.77 -0.46
CA GLY A 171 -13.45 15.50 -1.60
C GLY A 171 -14.96 15.35 -1.79
N GLY A 172 -15.68 14.84 -0.78
CA GLY A 172 -17.17 14.69 -0.82
C GLY A 172 -17.63 13.44 -1.58
N VAL A 173 -18.95 13.32 -1.73
CA VAL A 173 -19.63 12.12 -2.25
C VAL A 173 -19.20 11.80 -3.70
N LYS A 174 -19.05 12.80 -4.56
CA LYS A 174 -18.59 12.60 -5.96
C LYS A 174 -17.22 11.92 -6.02
N THR A 175 -16.30 12.41 -5.20
CA THR A 175 -14.94 11.84 -5.12
C THR A 175 -15.00 10.40 -4.59
N ALA A 176 -15.85 10.13 -3.60
CA ALA A 176 -16.06 8.79 -3.06
C ALA A 176 -16.58 7.80 -4.12
N ILE A 177 -17.61 8.19 -4.86
CA ILE A 177 -18.17 7.38 -5.95
C ILE A 177 -17.12 7.10 -7.01
N THR A 178 -16.40 8.15 -7.47
CA THR A 178 -15.37 8.01 -8.51
C THR A 178 -14.23 7.10 -8.03
N ALA A 179 -13.75 7.26 -6.80
CA ALA A 179 -12.69 6.41 -6.24
C ALA A 179 -13.12 4.94 -6.15
N SER A 180 -14.36 4.68 -5.75
CA SER A 180 -14.91 3.32 -5.69
C SER A 180 -15.02 2.69 -7.08
N VAL A 181 -15.50 3.43 -8.09
CA VAL A 181 -15.56 2.94 -9.47
C VAL A 181 -14.17 2.65 -10.03
N LEU A 182 -13.19 3.53 -9.78
CA LEU A 182 -11.80 3.31 -10.19
C LEU A 182 -11.21 2.06 -9.53
N TRP A 183 -11.47 1.84 -8.22
CA TRP A 183 -11.01 0.64 -7.51
C TRP A 183 -11.64 -0.65 -8.05
N ILE A 184 -12.94 -0.63 -8.35
CA ILE A 184 -13.66 -1.77 -8.91
C ILE A 184 -13.13 -2.12 -10.30
N ALA A 185 -12.85 -1.09 -11.12
CA ALA A 185 -12.43 -1.24 -12.51
C ALA A 185 -10.92 -1.54 -12.68
N LEU A 186 -10.09 -1.40 -11.62
CA LEU A 186 -8.65 -1.62 -11.71
C LEU A 186 -8.33 -3.11 -11.95
N PRO A 187 -7.78 -3.47 -13.14
CA PRO A 187 -7.65 -4.87 -13.53
C PRO A 187 -6.71 -5.66 -12.63
N SER A 188 -5.54 -5.13 -12.32
CA SER A 188 -4.53 -5.79 -11.46
C SER A 188 -5.10 -6.14 -10.09
N GLN A 189 -5.83 -5.20 -9.47
CA GLN A 189 -6.47 -5.43 -8.16
C GLN A 189 -7.53 -6.53 -8.20
N THR A 190 -8.19 -6.70 -9.32
CA THR A 190 -9.16 -7.79 -9.53
C THR A 190 -8.43 -9.11 -9.73
N MET A 191 -7.34 -9.13 -10.50
CA MET A 191 -6.52 -10.33 -10.70
C MET A 191 -5.84 -10.80 -9.42
N TYR A 192 -5.35 -9.89 -8.58
CA TYR A 192 -4.74 -10.27 -7.29
C TYR A 192 -5.66 -11.04 -6.35
N ASN A 193 -6.99 -10.99 -6.55
CA ASN A 193 -7.90 -11.75 -5.69
C ASN A 193 -7.74 -13.27 -5.84
N MET A 194 -7.20 -13.77 -6.96
CA MET A 194 -7.08 -15.22 -7.15
C MET A 194 -5.91 -15.86 -6.41
N PHE A 195 -4.97 -15.06 -5.87
CA PHE A 195 -3.74 -15.57 -5.26
C PHE A 195 -3.82 -15.62 -3.74
N ALA A 196 -3.21 -16.64 -3.13
CA ALA A 196 -2.99 -16.69 -1.69
C ALA A 196 -1.83 -15.75 -1.30
N LEU A 197 -2.03 -14.43 -1.45
CA LEU A 197 -1.04 -13.40 -1.19
C LEU A 197 -1.52 -12.39 -0.14
N SER A 198 -0.57 -11.79 0.57
CA SER A 198 -0.83 -10.90 1.70
C SER A 198 -1.37 -9.52 1.33
N GLU A 199 -1.28 -9.13 0.05
CA GLU A 199 -1.57 -7.78 -0.45
C GLU A 199 -2.99 -7.29 -0.11
N PRO A 200 -4.08 -8.06 -0.34
CA PRO A 200 -5.42 -7.62 0.01
C PRO A 200 -5.61 -7.41 1.51
N LEU A 201 -5.02 -8.28 2.34
CA LEU A 201 -5.16 -8.21 3.80
C LEU A 201 -4.48 -6.96 4.37
N TYR A 202 -3.16 -6.79 4.08
CA TYR A 202 -2.46 -5.66 4.68
C TYR A 202 -2.96 -4.30 4.16
N CYS A 203 -3.41 -4.22 2.91
CA CYS A 203 -4.02 -3.01 2.37
C CYS A 203 -5.36 -2.66 3.01
N THR A 204 -6.19 -3.67 3.32
CA THR A 204 -7.43 -3.44 4.07
C THR A 204 -7.12 -2.87 5.46
N VAL A 205 -6.12 -3.42 6.15
CA VAL A 205 -5.70 -2.93 7.47
C VAL A 205 -5.10 -1.52 7.38
N LEU A 206 -4.26 -1.24 6.37
CA LEU A 206 -3.70 0.08 6.12
C LEU A 206 -4.79 1.14 5.91
N LEU A 207 -5.80 0.83 5.10
CA LEU A 207 -6.95 1.72 4.88
C LEU A 207 -7.73 1.99 6.16
N LEU A 208 -7.91 0.98 7.01
CA LEU A 208 -8.54 1.14 8.32
C LEU A 208 -7.71 2.05 9.23
N ILE A 209 -6.38 1.87 9.25
CA ILE A 209 -5.45 2.75 9.98
C ILE A 209 -5.59 4.19 9.47
N TRP A 210 -5.56 4.43 8.16
CA TRP A 210 -5.74 5.77 7.60
C TRP A 210 -7.09 6.38 7.98
N MET A 211 -8.16 5.61 7.92
CA MET A 211 -9.49 6.11 8.30
C MET A 211 -9.52 6.57 9.76
N ILE A 212 -8.93 5.79 10.67
CA ILE A 212 -8.86 6.15 12.10
C ILE A 212 -7.96 7.38 12.29
N MET A 213 -6.80 7.44 11.63
CA MET A 213 -5.89 8.59 11.69
C MET A 213 -6.60 9.89 11.23
N ILE A 214 -7.37 9.81 10.15
CA ILE A 214 -8.14 10.95 9.64
C ILE A 214 -9.21 11.39 10.65
N ILE A 215 -9.95 10.45 11.23
CA ILE A 215 -10.97 10.75 12.26
C ILE A 215 -10.35 11.43 13.48
N VAL A 216 -9.20 10.95 13.95
CA VAL A 216 -8.52 11.55 15.10
C VAL A 216 -7.98 12.93 14.74
N HIS A 217 -7.36 13.10 13.57
CA HIS A 217 -6.86 14.39 13.11
C HIS A 217 -7.96 15.47 13.09
N GLU A 218 -9.12 15.15 12.53
CA GLU A 218 -10.29 16.06 12.48
C GLU A 218 -10.78 16.48 13.89
N LYS A 219 -10.64 15.59 14.88
CA LYS A 219 -11.16 15.78 16.23
C LYS A 219 -10.09 16.14 17.28
N ILE A 220 -8.82 16.27 16.89
CA ILE A 220 -7.69 16.37 17.82
C ILE A 220 -7.78 17.50 18.84
N ALA A 221 -8.44 18.62 18.46
CA ALA A 221 -8.63 19.78 19.34
C ALA A 221 -9.63 19.51 20.47
N ASN A 222 -10.66 18.70 20.21
CA ASN A 222 -11.82 18.52 21.09
C ASN A 222 -12.02 17.07 21.56
N ILE A 223 -11.13 16.15 21.18
CA ILE A 223 -11.24 14.74 21.53
C ILE A 223 -11.02 14.54 23.05
N ASN A 224 -11.86 13.69 23.65
CA ASN A 224 -11.68 13.26 25.03
C ASN A 224 -10.47 12.33 25.14
N ILE A 225 -9.67 12.49 26.20
CA ILE A 225 -8.45 11.70 26.42
C ILE A 225 -8.70 10.18 26.41
N LYS A 226 -9.81 9.70 26.97
CA LYS A 226 -10.16 8.26 26.95
C LYS A 226 -10.35 7.75 25.52
N ARG A 227 -11.06 8.52 24.66
CA ARG A 227 -11.24 8.17 23.25
C ARG A 227 -9.92 8.25 22.49
N LEU A 228 -9.10 9.25 22.77
CA LEU A 228 -7.78 9.38 22.17
C LEU A 228 -6.92 8.15 22.45
N LEU A 229 -6.86 7.70 23.71
CA LEU A 229 -6.12 6.50 24.13
C LEU A 229 -6.67 5.24 23.42
N VAL A 230 -8.00 5.07 23.37
CA VAL A 230 -8.61 3.93 22.66
C VAL A 230 -8.20 3.90 21.20
N TYR A 231 -8.28 5.03 20.48
CA TYR A 231 -7.86 5.09 19.07
C TYR A 231 -6.35 4.86 18.93
N SER A 232 -5.53 5.38 19.84
CA SER A 232 -4.06 5.17 19.80
C SER A 232 -3.69 3.70 19.98
N ILE A 233 -4.30 3.02 20.96
CA ILE A 233 -4.07 1.59 21.23
C ILE A 233 -4.56 0.75 20.06
N LEU A 234 -5.74 1.06 19.51
CA LEU A 234 -6.27 0.36 18.33
C LEU A 234 -5.33 0.49 17.12
N ILE A 235 -4.83 1.70 16.83
CA ILE A 235 -3.86 1.90 15.74
C ILE A 235 -2.56 1.15 16.03
N ALA A 236 -2.05 1.18 17.26
CA ALA A 236 -0.85 0.45 17.63
C ALA A 236 -0.99 -1.07 17.37
N ALA A 237 -2.12 -1.64 17.77
CA ALA A 237 -2.42 -3.05 17.52
C ALA A 237 -2.57 -3.35 16.02
N LEU A 238 -3.26 -2.50 15.26
CA LEU A 238 -3.40 -2.64 13.81
C LEU A 238 -2.07 -2.49 13.06
N LEU A 239 -1.19 -1.58 13.50
CA LEU A 239 0.15 -1.42 12.94
C LEU A 239 1.02 -2.65 13.21
N ALA A 240 0.98 -3.21 14.42
CA ALA A 240 1.71 -4.43 14.76
C ALA A 240 1.18 -5.64 13.96
N PHE A 241 -0.13 -5.78 13.83
CA PHE A 241 -0.75 -6.80 12.99
C PHE A 241 -0.37 -6.61 11.50
N MET A 242 -0.45 -5.38 10.97
CA MET A 242 -0.05 -5.09 9.60
C MET A 242 1.43 -5.42 9.37
N ASN A 243 2.30 -5.10 10.34
CA ASN A 243 3.73 -5.37 10.25
C ASN A 243 4.05 -6.87 10.27
N MET A 244 3.26 -7.66 11.00
CA MET A 244 3.33 -9.13 10.97
C MET A 244 3.02 -9.66 9.56
N VAL A 245 2.08 -9.04 8.83
CA VAL A 245 1.68 -9.46 7.47
C VAL A 245 2.64 -8.89 6.41
N ARG A 246 3.10 -7.65 6.61
CA ARG A 246 4.03 -6.94 5.71
C ARG A 246 4.85 -5.94 6.55
N PRO A 247 6.19 -6.01 6.57
CA PRO A 247 7.04 -5.22 7.47
C PRO A 247 7.21 -3.77 6.98
N ILE A 248 6.10 -3.02 6.91
CA ILE A 248 6.04 -1.63 6.39
C ILE A 248 5.47 -0.63 7.41
N ALA A 249 5.28 -1.01 8.69
CA ALA A 249 4.63 -0.15 9.69
C ALA A 249 5.39 1.16 9.94
N ALA A 250 6.70 1.20 9.73
CA ALA A 250 7.49 2.42 9.86
C ALA A 250 6.99 3.53 8.91
N VAL A 251 6.54 3.18 7.69
CA VAL A 251 6.09 4.16 6.68
C VAL A 251 4.88 4.97 7.17
N PRO A 252 3.73 4.38 7.56
CA PRO A 252 2.60 5.14 8.08
C PRO A 252 2.89 5.83 9.43
N ILE A 253 3.77 5.31 10.28
CA ILE A 253 4.18 5.98 11.53
C ILE A 253 4.95 7.26 11.21
N ILE A 254 5.94 7.21 10.33
CA ILE A 254 6.71 8.38 9.89
C ILE A 254 5.80 9.41 9.20
N ALA A 255 4.91 8.95 8.32
CA ALA A 255 3.94 9.80 7.66
C ALA A 255 3.02 10.52 8.67
N LEU A 256 2.57 9.84 9.72
CA LEU A 256 1.78 10.42 10.81
C LEU A 256 2.57 11.50 11.57
N VAL A 257 3.82 11.24 11.92
CA VAL A 257 4.71 12.20 12.60
C VAL A 257 4.88 13.46 11.75
N ILE A 258 5.21 13.30 10.46
CA ILE A 258 5.37 14.42 9.53
C ILE A 258 4.07 15.22 9.43
N TRP A 259 2.93 14.55 9.28
CA TRP A 259 1.63 15.21 9.15
C TRP A 259 1.29 16.04 10.40
N PHE A 260 1.39 15.45 11.59
CA PHE A 260 0.97 16.07 12.84
C PHE A 260 1.90 17.17 13.34
N PHE A 261 3.22 17.01 13.15
CA PHE A 261 4.23 17.90 13.75
C PHE A 261 4.89 18.86 12.76
N ILE A 262 4.93 18.54 11.48
CA ILE A 262 5.56 19.38 10.46
C ILE A 262 4.51 20.14 9.63
N ILE A 263 3.53 19.41 9.09
CA ILE A 263 2.53 20.02 8.20
C ILE A 263 1.50 20.82 9.02
N ASP A 264 1.03 20.27 10.12
CA ASP A 264 -0.01 20.88 10.97
C ASP A 264 0.55 21.69 12.15
N ILE A 265 1.75 22.25 11.96
CA ILE A 265 2.51 22.98 12.98
C ILE A 265 1.84 24.28 13.46
N LYS A 266 0.85 24.80 12.71
CA LYS A 266 0.16 26.07 13.04
C LYS A 266 -0.53 26.08 14.42
N GLN A 267 -0.85 24.90 14.94
CA GLN A 267 -1.51 24.75 16.23
C GLN A 267 -0.57 24.72 17.41
N ILE A 268 0.73 25.07 17.19
CA ILE A 268 1.79 25.00 18.21
C ILE A 268 1.51 25.90 19.45
N GLY A 269 0.71 26.95 19.28
CA GLY A 269 0.32 27.84 20.39
C GLY A 269 -0.74 27.26 21.32
N ASN A 270 -1.40 26.16 20.96
CA ASN A 270 -2.42 25.54 21.78
C ASN A 270 -1.84 24.31 22.52
N LYS A 271 -1.48 24.52 23.81
CA LYS A 271 -0.87 23.49 24.67
C LYS A 271 -1.69 22.18 24.71
N LYS A 272 -3.03 22.27 24.76
CA LYS A 272 -3.92 21.11 24.79
C LYS A 272 -3.81 20.28 23.52
N ILE A 273 -3.85 20.92 22.35
CA ILE A 273 -3.72 20.24 21.06
C ILE A 273 -2.36 19.56 20.95
N TRP A 274 -1.29 20.24 21.35
CA TRP A 274 0.05 19.67 21.34
C TRP A 274 0.18 18.48 22.27
N LEU A 275 -0.37 18.55 23.46
CA LEU A 275 -0.38 17.42 24.39
C LEU A 275 -1.15 16.25 23.80
N ASN A 276 -2.32 16.48 23.20
CA ASN A 276 -3.08 15.42 22.53
C ASN A 276 -2.27 14.77 21.37
N LYS A 277 -1.58 15.56 20.54
CA LYS A 277 -0.72 15.03 19.46
C LYS A 277 0.43 14.18 19.99
N ILE A 278 1.15 14.66 20.99
CA ILE A 278 2.25 13.92 21.64
C ILE A 278 1.73 12.64 22.28
N THR A 279 0.64 12.71 23.02
CA THR A 279 0.01 11.53 23.64
C THR A 279 -0.42 10.52 22.56
N TYR A 280 -1.06 10.99 21.49
CA TYR A 280 -1.53 10.14 20.41
C TYR A 280 -0.38 9.38 19.75
N VAL A 281 0.64 10.09 19.29
CA VAL A 281 1.79 9.47 18.62
C VAL A 281 2.62 8.64 19.58
N GLY A 282 2.86 9.14 20.81
CA GLY A 282 3.62 8.41 21.83
C GLY A 282 2.99 7.08 22.21
N VAL A 283 1.67 7.06 22.45
CA VAL A 283 0.93 5.81 22.73
C VAL A 283 0.93 4.85 21.55
N ILE A 284 0.82 5.37 20.31
CA ILE A 284 0.93 4.53 19.10
C ILE A 284 2.30 3.87 19.03
N VAL A 285 3.39 4.62 19.18
CA VAL A 285 4.76 4.08 19.06
C VAL A 285 5.04 3.06 20.16
N VAL A 286 4.78 3.41 21.42
CA VAL A 286 5.00 2.50 22.55
C VAL A 286 4.12 1.26 22.45
N GLY A 287 2.84 1.44 22.16
CA GLY A 287 1.91 0.34 21.97
C GLY A 287 2.30 -0.58 20.79
N TYR A 288 2.74 0.00 19.67
CA TYR A 288 3.27 -0.76 18.54
C TYR A 288 4.44 -1.66 18.95
N LEU A 289 5.41 -1.13 19.70
CA LEU A 289 6.56 -1.91 20.15
C LEU A 289 6.13 -3.07 21.09
N ILE A 290 5.19 -2.80 22.00
CA ILE A 290 4.66 -3.82 22.92
C ILE A 290 3.93 -4.92 22.14
N PHE A 291 2.99 -4.55 21.25
CA PHE A 291 2.23 -5.52 20.47
C PHE A 291 3.12 -6.31 19.51
N SER A 292 4.10 -5.65 18.85
CA SER A 292 5.05 -6.33 17.96
C SER A 292 5.91 -7.32 18.71
N SER A 293 6.39 -6.97 19.92
CA SER A 293 7.14 -7.91 20.76
C SER A 293 6.29 -9.13 21.14
N ALA A 294 5.04 -8.93 21.55
CA ALA A 294 4.13 -10.03 21.89
C ALA A 294 3.83 -10.92 20.67
N ILE A 295 3.64 -10.33 19.48
CA ILE A 295 3.44 -11.06 18.23
C ILE A 295 4.68 -11.88 17.87
N ASN A 296 5.89 -11.30 17.97
CA ASN A 296 7.14 -12.00 17.67
C ASN A 296 7.34 -13.19 18.59
N GLN A 297 7.08 -13.03 19.91
CA GLN A 297 7.12 -14.14 20.86
C GLN A 297 6.12 -15.25 20.50
N TYR A 298 4.91 -14.88 20.08
CA TYR A 298 3.92 -15.84 19.62
C TYR A 298 4.38 -16.60 18.37
N ILE A 299 4.98 -15.90 17.40
CA ILE A 299 5.51 -16.52 16.17
C ILE A 299 6.65 -17.50 16.54
N THR A 300 7.60 -17.08 17.37
CA THR A 300 8.70 -17.93 17.87
C THR A 300 8.15 -19.22 18.52
N LEU A 301 7.11 -19.09 19.37
CA LEU A 301 6.47 -20.24 19.98
C LEU A 301 5.82 -21.20 18.96
N ARG A 302 5.19 -20.63 17.91
CA ARG A 302 4.54 -21.39 16.86
C ARG A 302 5.52 -22.05 15.87
N LEU A 303 6.70 -21.49 15.70
CA LEU A 303 7.75 -22.03 14.84
C LEU A 303 8.71 -22.98 15.58
N GLY A 304 8.73 -22.93 16.93
CA GLY A 304 9.66 -23.72 17.74
C GLY A 304 11.12 -23.26 17.64
N GLU A 305 11.38 -22.10 17.00
CA GLU A 305 12.71 -21.51 16.86
C GLU A 305 12.64 -19.98 16.86
N GLU A 306 13.78 -19.33 17.12
CA GLU A 306 13.90 -17.88 17.12
C GLU A 306 13.78 -17.31 15.72
N ILE A 307 12.97 -16.25 15.57
CA ILE A 307 12.72 -15.59 14.29
C ILE A 307 13.74 -14.47 14.04
N ALA A 308 14.02 -14.22 12.79
CA ALA A 308 14.85 -13.11 12.37
C ALA A 308 14.29 -11.75 12.81
N SER A 309 15.12 -10.93 13.44
CA SER A 309 14.78 -9.58 13.89
C SER A 309 15.15 -8.50 12.88
N THR A 310 16.03 -8.78 11.95
CA THR A 310 16.54 -7.85 10.93
C THR A 310 16.24 -8.33 9.52
N PRO A 311 16.00 -7.43 8.55
CA PRO A 311 15.83 -7.79 7.14
C PRO A 311 17.17 -7.81 6.39
N GLY A 312 18.21 -8.47 6.94
CA GLY A 312 19.57 -8.46 6.40
C GLY A 312 19.65 -8.88 4.94
N TYR A 313 18.99 -10.00 4.60
CA TYR A 313 18.89 -10.48 3.23
C TYR A 313 18.23 -9.45 2.28
N ASN A 314 17.11 -8.87 2.68
CA ASN A 314 16.40 -7.91 1.82
C ASN A 314 17.24 -6.65 1.57
N ILE A 315 18.05 -6.21 2.55
CA ILE A 315 19.00 -5.11 2.38
C ILE A 315 20.13 -5.53 1.45
N TYR A 316 20.71 -6.73 1.65
CA TYR A 316 21.78 -7.24 0.82
C TYR A 316 21.40 -7.33 -0.67
N VAL A 317 20.25 -7.94 -0.96
CA VAL A 317 19.67 -7.98 -2.33
C VAL A 317 19.37 -6.58 -2.83
N GLY A 318 18.82 -5.73 -1.97
CA GLY A 318 18.45 -4.35 -2.34
C GLY A 318 19.61 -3.49 -2.83
N PHE A 319 20.85 -3.81 -2.44
CA PHE A 319 22.07 -3.14 -2.90
C PHE A 319 22.86 -3.95 -3.93
N ASN A 320 22.26 -4.97 -4.56
CA ASN A 320 22.85 -5.69 -5.67
C ASN A 320 22.55 -4.97 -7.00
N GLU A 321 23.56 -4.30 -7.59
CA GLU A 321 23.40 -3.56 -8.85
C GLU A 321 23.13 -4.47 -10.04
N GLU A 322 23.79 -5.66 -10.10
CA GLU A 322 23.63 -6.59 -11.21
C GLU A 322 22.18 -7.07 -11.36
N SER A 323 21.51 -7.31 -10.23
CA SER A 323 20.08 -7.67 -10.22
C SER A 323 19.13 -6.48 -10.20
N SER A 324 19.64 -5.24 -10.23
CA SER A 324 18.86 -4.01 -10.02
C SER A 324 18.05 -4.04 -8.72
N GLY A 325 18.60 -4.65 -7.67
CA GLY A 325 17.94 -4.81 -6.36
C GLY A 325 16.80 -5.80 -6.32
N LYS A 326 16.64 -6.65 -7.34
CA LYS A 326 15.64 -7.72 -7.41
C LYS A 326 16.19 -9.02 -6.84
N TRP A 327 15.26 -9.90 -6.45
CA TRP A 327 15.63 -11.27 -6.09
C TRP A 327 16.54 -11.91 -7.15
N ASN A 328 17.58 -12.57 -6.71
CA ASN A 328 18.47 -13.35 -7.55
C ASN A 328 18.94 -14.60 -6.81
N LYS A 329 19.26 -15.64 -7.57
CA LYS A 329 19.62 -16.94 -7.02
C LYS A 329 20.93 -16.92 -6.21
N PRO A 330 22.04 -16.28 -6.65
CA PRO A 330 23.28 -16.24 -5.87
C PRO A 330 23.12 -15.63 -4.47
N ASP A 331 22.40 -14.53 -4.34
CA ASP A 331 22.16 -13.89 -3.03
C ASP A 331 21.28 -14.78 -2.14
N ALA A 332 20.31 -15.49 -2.72
CA ALA A 332 19.47 -16.44 -1.97
C ALA A 332 20.28 -17.66 -1.48
N GLU A 333 21.15 -18.21 -2.32
CA GLU A 333 22.04 -19.32 -1.95
C GLU A 333 22.98 -18.93 -0.81
N LEU A 334 23.47 -17.68 -0.77
CA LEU A 334 24.30 -17.18 0.33
C LEU A 334 23.54 -17.14 1.65
N LEU A 335 22.27 -16.69 1.64
CA LEU A 335 21.42 -16.72 2.84
C LEU A 335 21.24 -18.15 3.35
N PHE A 336 20.93 -19.10 2.45
CA PHE A 336 20.74 -20.50 2.84
C PHE A 336 22.04 -21.13 3.34
N TYR A 337 23.17 -20.80 2.74
CA TYR A 337 24.48 -21.23 3.25
C TYR A 337 24.71 -20.79 4.71
N TYR A 338 24.35 -19.55 5.06
CA TYR A 338 24.43 -19.10 6.46
C TYR A 338 23.38 -19.75 7.35
N SER A 339 22.17 -19.89 6.85
CA SER A 339 21.06 -20.51 7.59
C SER A 339 21.32 -21.98 7.95
N ASP A 340 22.05 -22.70 7.10
CA ASP A 340 22.32 -24.15 7.29
C ASP A 340 23.56 -24.42 8.15
N LYS A 341 24.26 -23.38 8.64
CA LYS A 341 25.40 -23.56 9.54
C LYS A 341 24.98 -24.18 10.87
N PRO A 342 25.69 -25.21 11.35
CA PRO A 342 25.38 -25.82 12.63
C PRO A 342 25.39 -24.82 13.78
N GLY A 343 24.33 -24.80 14.58
CA GLY A 343 24.19 -23.95 15.76
C GLY A 343 23.77 -22.51 15.46
N TRP A 344 23.59 -22.12 14.21
CA TRP A 344 23.09 -20.78 13.86
C TRP A 344 21.56 -20.73 13.91
N THR A 345 21.03 -19.62 14.41
CA THR A 345 19.60 -19.29 14.36
C THR A 345 19.24 -18.60 13.05
N ALA A 346 17.96 -18.41 12.76
CA ALA A 346 17.52 -17.61 11.64
C ALA A 346 17.97 -16.15 11.77
N ASP A 347 18.03 -15.64 13.01
CA ASP A 347 18.50 -14.29 13.29
C ASP A 347 20.01 -14.16 13.02
N ASP A 348 20.84 -15.14 13.42
CA ASP A 348 22.28 -15.13 13.11
C ASP A 348 22.53 -15.05 11.60
N ALA A 349 21.79 -15.83 10.81
CA ALA A 349 21.93 -15.81 9.35
C ALA A 349 21.56 -14.43 8.77
N GLN A 350 20.48 -13.81 9.23
CA GLN A 350 20.05 -12.49 8.78
C GLN A 350 21.00 -11.38 9.28
N GLN A 351 21.55 -11.48 10.49
CA GLN A 351 22.56 -10.55 10.98
C GLN A 351 23.84 -10.62 10.11
N LYS A 352 24.26 -11.83 9.72
CA LYS A 352 25.41 -12.00 8.82
C LYS A 352 25.13 -11.40 7.44
N MET A 353 23.92 -11.62 6.89
CA MET A 353 23.52 -10.97 5.63
C MET A 353 23.51 -9.44 5.73
N LEU A 354 23.21 -8.87 6.91
CA LEU A 354 23.31 -7.41 7.13
C LEU A 354 24.78 -6.93 7.14
N GLU A 355 25.71 -7.74 7.67
CA GLU A 355 27.14 -7.43 7.59
C GLU A 355 27.62 -7.45 6.13
N GLU A 356 27.28 -8.51 5.38
CA GLU A 356 27.57 -8.61 3.95
C GLU A 356 26.98 -7.43 3.14
N ALA A 357 25.78 -6.96 3.50
CA ALA A 357 25.18 -5.77 2.89
C ALA A 357 26.00 -4.50 3.15
N LYS A 358 26.51 -4.33 4.38
CA LYS A 358 27.38 -3.19 4.73
C LYS A 358 28.69 -3.24 3.94
N GLU A 359 29.32 -4.42 3.83
CA GLU A 359 30.53 -4.61 3.05
C GLU A 359 30.29 -4.32 1.56
N ARG A 360 29.16 -4.80 0.99
CA ARG A 360 28.75 -4.50 -0.39
C ARG A 360 28.63 -3.00 -0.63
N VAL A 361 27.96 -2.26 0.26
CA VAL A 361 27.81 -0.81 0.17
C VAL A 361 29.14 -0.06 0.33
N GLN A 362 30.01 -0.53 1.22
CA GLN A 362 31.32 0.09 1.49
C GLN A 362 32.37 -0.23 0.41
N SER A 363 32.16 -1.23 -0.42
CA SER A 363 33.10 -1.60 -1.49
C SER A 363 33.34 -0.48 -2.52
N GLY A 364 32.43 0.49 -2.61
CA GLY A 364 32.52 1.61 -3.55
C GLY A 364 32.21 1.24 -5.00
N ASN A 365 31.79 0.01 -5.28
CA ASN A 365 31.55 -0.50 -6.63
C ASN A 365 30.11 -0.32 -7.13
N ILE A 366 29.24 0.37 -6.37
CA ILE A 366 27.82 0.54 -6.70
C ILE A 366 27.60 1.92 -7.34
N ASP A 367 27.05 1.96 -8.55
CA ASP A 367 26.42 3.18 -9.10
C ASP A 367 25.04 3.35 -8.49
N PHE A 368 24.98 4.12 -7.39
CA PHE A 368 23.73 4.38 -6.68
C PHE A 368 22.67 5.11 -7.52
N VAL A 369 23.08 5.95 -8.48
CA VAL A 369 22.13 6.67 -9.35
C VAL A 369 21.44 5.69 -10.26
N LYS A 370 22.20 4.80 -10.89
CA LYS A 370 21.68 3.74 -11.73
C LYS A 370 20.82 2.77 -10.91
N LEU A 371 21.34 2.25 -9.81
CA LEU A 371 20.64 1.29 -8.96
C LEU A 371 19.27 1.84 -8.48
N PHE A 372 19.24 3.05 -7.93
CA PHE A 372 18.00 3.63 -7.43
C PHE A 372 17.02 3.99 -8.56
N SER A 373 17.52 4.39 -9.73
CA SER A 373 16.70 4.57 -10.92
C SER A 373 16.07 3.25 -11.36
N ASP A 374 16.85 2.19 -11.50
CA ASP A 374 16.37 0.86 -11.88
C ASP A 374 15.34 0.32 -10.89
N LYS A 375 15.61 0.48 -9.59
CA LYS A 375 14.66 0.08 -8.53
C LYS A 375 13.36 0.88 -8.57
N PHE A 376 13.43 2.18 -8.78
CA PHE A 376 12.24 3.03 -8.89
C PHE A 376 11.33 2.58 -10.03
N PHE A 377 11.90 2.31 -11.21
CA PHE A 377 11.14 1.82 -12.35
C PHE A 377 10.71 0.35 -12.21
N SER A 378 11.50 -0.48 -11.54
CA SER A 378 11.09 -1.85 -11.18
C SER A 378 9.91 -1.88 -10.21
N PHE A 379 9.85 -0.90 -9.28
CA PHE A 379 8.79 -0.82 -8.29
C PHE A 379 7.49 -0.25 -8.87
N LEU A 380 7.56 0.84 -9.67
CA LEU A 380 6.40 1.62 -10.09
C LEU A 380 6.22 1.69 -11.61
N GLY A 381 7.10 1.09 -12.40
CA GLY A 381 7.15 1.31 -13.85
C GLY A 381 6.08 0.59 -14.65
N ASP A 382 5.49 -0.48 -14.13
CA ASP A 382 4.39 -1.19 -14.78
C ASP A 382 3.50 -1.92 -13.77
N ASP A 383 2.30 -2.31 -14.19
CA ASP A 383 1.31 -3.04 -13.37
C ASP A 383 1.00 -4.41 -13.98
N SER A 384 2.03 -5.11 -14.48
CA SER A 384 1.91 -6.44 -15.10
C SER A 384 2.03 -7.60 -14.12
N SER A 385 2.51 -7.38 -12.90
CA SER A 385 2.85 -8.45 -11.96
C SER A 385 1.72 -9.44 -11.68
N ALA A 386 0.47 -8.97 -11.60
CA ALA A 386 -0.68 -9.86 -11.44
C ALA A 386 -0.91 -10.74 -12.68
N VAL A 387 -0.61 -10.20 -13.86
CA VAL A 387 -0.70 -10.93 -15.13
C VAL A 387 0.40 -12.00 -15.20
N ASP A 388 1.63 -11.66 -14.79
CA ASP A 388 2.76 -12.60 -14.77
C ASP A 388 2.47 -13.80 -13.87
N TYR A 389 1.94 -13.55 -12.66
CA TYR A 389 1.52 -14.61 -11.75
C TYR A 389 0.35 -15.45 -12.28
N ALA A 390 -0.58 -14.85 -13.02
CA ALA A 390 -1.72 -15.52 -13.62
C ALA A 390 -1.38 -16.18 -14.98
N GLY A 391 -0.20 -15.95 -15.54
CA GLY A 391 0.22 -16.39 -16.86
C GLY A 391 -0.14 -17.84 -17.22
N PRO A 392 0.04 -18.82 -16.30
CA PRO A 392 -0.29 -20.23 -16.59
C PRO A 392 -1.75 -20.50 -16.96
N ILE A 393 -2.69 -19.62 -16.60
CA ILE A 393 -4.14 -19.83 -16.80
C ILE A 393 -4.81 -18.78 -17.70
N LEU A 394 -4.06 -17.74 -18.10
CA LEU A 394 -4.61 -16.70 -18.96
C LEU A 394 -4.53 -17.12 -20.45
N ASP A 395 -5.61 -16.91 -21.15
CA ASP A 395 -5.71 -17.18 -22.60
C ASP A 395 -4.90 -16.20 -23.46
N ASN A 396 -4.70 -14.96 -22.98
CA ASN A 396 -3.98 -13.92 -23.70
C ASN A 396 -3.26 -12.95 -22.76
N ILE A 397 -2.03 -13.29 -22.36
CA ILE A 397 -1.19 -12.49 -21.45
C ILE A 397 -1.05 -11.04 -21.95
N VAL A 398 -0.81 -10.85 -23.26
CA VAL A 398 -0.62 -9.51 -23.86
C VAL A 398 -1.84 -8.63 -23.65
N ARG A 399 -3.05 -9.15 -23.84
CA ARG A 399 -4.29 -8.40 -23.64
C ARG A 399 -4.44 -7.91 -22.21
N TYR A 400 -4.15 -8.77 -21.22
CA TYR A 400 -4.25 -8.42 -19.80
C TYR A 400 -3.14 -7.45 -19.38
N THR A 401 -1.91 -7.62 -19.88
CA THR A 401 -0.81 -6.67 -19.67
C THR A 401 -1.14 -5.28 -20.21
N VAL A 402 -1.65 -5.21 -21.45
CA VAL A 402 -2.08 -3.94 -22.05
C VAL A 402 -3.20 -3.30 -21.25
N ALA A 403 -4.21 -4.06 -20.83
CA ALA A 403 -5.33 -3.53 -20.06
C ALA A 403 -4.89 -3.02 -18.68
N SER A 404 -4.03 -3.76 -17.96
CA SER A 404 -3.49 -3.36 -16.66
C SER A 404 -2.66 -2.09 -16.76
N ASN A 405 -1.69 -2.05 -17.68
CA ASN A 405 -0.84 -0.88 -17.86
C ASN A 405 -1.61 0.34 -18.39
N MET A 406 -2.57 0.16 -19.27
CA MET A 406 -3.43 1.25 -19.77
C MET A 406 -4.19 1.90 -18.60
N PHE A 407 -4.80 1.09 -17.75
CA PHE A 407 -5.55 1.61 -16.60
C PHE A 407 -4.62 2.23 -15.55
N TYR A 408 -3.47 1.61 -15.30
CA TYR A 408 -2.46 2.09 -14.37
C TYR A 408 -1.93 3.48 -14.77
N TYR A 409 -1.54 3.67 -16.04
CA TYR A 409 -1.07 4.96 -16.54
C TYR A 409 -2.17 6.02 -16.66
N PHE A 410 -3.42 5.60 -16.85
CA PHE A 410 -4.57 6.48 -16.67
C PHE A 410 -4.68 6.97 -15.23
N LEU A 411 -4.50 6.10 -14.23
CA LEU A 411 -4.47 6.51 -12.81
C LEU A 411 -3.31 7.45 -12.52
N ILE A 412 -2.11 7.18 -13.04
CA ILE A 412 -0.94 8.07 -12.88
C ILE A 412 -1.26 9.46 -13.46
N ALA A 413 -1.72 9.55 -14.70
CA ALA A 413 -2.05 10.83 -15.35
C ALA A 413 -3.10 11.63 -14.58
N THR A 414 -4.17 10.97 -14.13
CA THR A 414 -5.24 11.62 -13.38
C THR A 414 -4.87 11.90 -11.91
N SER A 415 -3.93 11.17 -11.31
CA SER A 415 -3.38 11.49 -9.99
C SER A 415 -2.48 12.73 -10.03
N ILE A 416 -1.71 12.96 -11.13
CA ILE A 416 -0.99 14.22 -11.36
C ILE A 416 -1.98 15.38 -11.38
N LEU A 417 -3.11 15.23 -12.09
CA LEU A 417 -4.17 16.25 -12.09
C LEU A 417 -4.68 16.50 -10.66
N GLY A 418 -4.87 15.45 -9.87
CA GLY A 418 -5.27 15.55 -8.46
C GLY A 418 -4.32 16.37 -7.61
N VAL A 419 -3.03 16.15 -7.77
CA VAL A 419 -1.98 16.90 -7.08
C VAL A 419 -1.94 18.37 -7.52
N LEU A 420 -2.04 18.64 -8.83
CA LEU A 420 -2.09 20.03 -9.36
C LEU A 420 -3.29 20.79 -8.79
N VAL A 421 -4.45 20.14 -8.71
CA VAL A 421 -5.66 20.72 -8.09
C VAL A 421 -5.44 20.97 -6.59
N ALA A 422 -4.81 20.05 -5.87
CA ALA A 422 -4.50 20.21 -4.45
C ALA A 422 -3.57 21.39 -4.18
N ILE A 423 -2.53 21.57 -5.02
CA ILE A 423 -1.60 22.73 -4.95
C ILE A 423 -2.35 24.03 -5.21
N LYS A 424 -3.14 24.08 -6.30
CA LYS A 424 -3.90 25.28 -6.72
C LYS A 424 -4.89 25.73 -5.63
N ASN A 425 -5.59 24.77 -5.03
CA ASN A 425 -6.60 25.04 -4.01
C ASN A 425 -6.00 25.19 -2.60
N LYS A 426 -4.68 25.12 -2.45
CA LYS A 426 -3.97 25.13 -1.15
C LYS A 426 -4.55 24.10 -0.18
N ASN A 427 -4.96 22.96 -0.71
CA ASN A 427 -5.63 21.92 0.06
C ASN A 427 -4.71 21.42 1.18
N LYS A 428 -5.23 21.42 2.40
CA LYS A 428 -4.58 20.96 3.63
C LYS A 428 -5.30 19.77 4.25
N SER A 429 -6.10 19.09 3.46
CA SER A 429 -6.90 17.95 3.89
C SER A 429 -6.05 16.71 4.19
N SER A 430 -6.72 15.66 4.60
CA SER A 430 -6.18 14.32 4.83
C SER A 430 -5.51 13.67 3.61
N LEU A 431 -5.53 14.34 2.44
CA LEU A 431 -4.82 13.92 1.23
C LEU A 431 -3.30 13.79 1.45
N PHE A 432 -2.76 14.51 2.46
CA PHE A 432 -1.34 14.40 2.81
C PHE A 432 -0.88 13.03 3.23
N ILE A 433 -1.65 12.35 4.11
CA ILE A 433 -1.24 11.04 4.60
C ILE A 433 -1.09 10.04 3.46
N ILE A 434 -1.93 10.19 2.42
CA ILE A 434 -1.94 9.36 1.22
C ILE A 434 -0.69 9.61 0.37
N CYS A 435 -0.35 10.90 0.12
CA CYS A 435 0.86 11.26 -0.61
C CYS A 435 2.14 10.91 0.17
N LEU A 436 2.17 11.18 1.48
CA LEU A 436 3.31 10.86 2.34
C LEU A 436 3.56 9.36 2.39
N PHE A 437 2.50 8.56 2.46
CA PHE A 437 2.64 7.10 2.42
C PHE A 437 3.24 6.63 1.08
N ALA A 438 2.72 7.11 -0.06
CA ALA A 438 3.23 6.72 -1.37
C ALA A 438 4.71 7.10 -1.54
N ILE A 439 5.10 8.31 -1.13
CA ILE A 439 6.49 8.77 -1.14
C ILE A 439 7.35 7.91 -0.20
N GLY A 440 6.90 7.73 1.04
CA GLY A 440 7.62 6.97 2.06
C GLY A 440 7.81 5.50 1.66
N LEU A 441 6.78 4.88 1.08
CA LEU A 441 6.87 3.52 0.56
C LEU A 441 7.89 3.43 -0.58
N THR A 442 7.86 4.38 -1.52
CA THR A 442 8.84 4.44 -2.62
C THR A 442 10.27 4.56 -2.07
N MET A 443 10.49 5.48 -1.13
CA MET A 443 11.82 5.64 -0.51
C MET A 443 12.27 4.39 0.25
N ALA A 444 11.37 3.72 0.97
CA ALA A 444 11.68 2.47 1.66
C ALA A 444 12.08 1.35 0.70
N GLN A 445 11.39 1.24 -0.45
CA GLN A 445 11.71 0.23 -1.47
C GLN A 445 13.06 0.46 -2.16
N LEU A 446 13.59 1.68 -2.16
CA LEU A 446 14.95 1.91 -2.66
C LEU A 446 16.04 1.28 -1.77
N LEU A 447 15.75 1.03 -0.49
CA LEU A 447 16.72 0.51 0.49
C LEU A 447 16.71 -1.02 0.65
N VAL A 448 15.67 -1.70 0.17
CA VAL A 448 15.50 -3.16 0.33
C VAL A 448 15.23 -3.81 -1.03
N GLU A 449 15.16 -5.14 -1.05
CA GLU A 449 14.71 -5.89 -2.24
C GLU A 449 13.45 -5.28 -2.86
N VAL A 450 13.43 -5.18 -4.20
CA VAL A 450 12.32 -4.60 -4.95
C VAL A 450 11.65 -5.61 -5.86
N ALA A 451 10.31 -5.59 -5.89
CA ALA A 451 9.50 -6.29 -6.87
C ALA A 451 8.30 -5.43 -7.28
N SER A 452 7.85 -5.57 -8.53
CA SER A 452 6.72 -4.75 -9.06
C SER A 452 5.44 -4.95 -8.24
N ARG A 453 5.12 -6.17 -7.77
CA ARG A 453 3.92 -6.42 -6.94
C ARG A 453 3.88 -5.61 -5.65
N TYR A 454 5.00 -5.12 -5.15
CA TYR A 454 5.05 -4.36 -3.89
C TYR A 454 4.38 -2.98 -4.00
N HIS A 455 4.14 -2.47 -5.22
CA HIS A 455 3.38 -1.23 -5.41
C HIS A 455 1.85 -1.37 -5.24
N TYR A 456 1.33 -2.56 -4.95
CA TYR A 456 -0.10 -2.80 -4.74
C TYR A 456 -0.76 -1.75 -3.82
N SER A 457 -0.13 -1.40 -2.69
CA SER A 457 -0.67 -0.36 -1.80
C SER A 457 -0.50 1.07 -2.32
N ALA A 458 0.47 1.33 -3.18
CA ALA A 458 0.65 2.64 -3.80
C ALA A 458 -0.49 2.98 -4.76
N THR A 459 -1.11 1.96 -5.41
CA THR A 459 -2.25 2.16 -6.31
C THR A 459 -3.47 2.75 -5.60
N ILE A 460 -3.63 2.49 -4.29
CA ILE A 460 -4.70 3.10 -3.48
C ILE A 460 -4.55 4.63 -3.46
N SER A 461 -3.31 5.11 -3.29
CA SER A 461 -3.01 6.55 -3.33
C SER A 461 -3.35 7.15 -4.69
N MET A 462 -3.00 6.45 -5.78
CA MET A 462 -3.31 6.87 -7.15
C MET A 462 -4.83 6.95 -7.38
N VAL A 463 -5.59 5.95 -6.95
CA VAL A 463 -7.07 5.91 -7.07
C VAL A 463 -7.72 7.10 -6.36
N ILE A 464 -7.33 7.40 -5.13
CA ILE A 464 -7.92 8.51 -4.35
C ILE A 464 -7.55 9.86 -4.96
N LEU A 465 -6.28 10.05 -5.36
CA LEU A 465 -5.80 11.28 -6.00
C LEU A 465 -6.44 11.49 -7.38
N ALA A 466 -6.55 10.43 -8.19
CA ALA A 466 -7.24 10.47 -9.48
C ALA A 466 -8.71 10.89 -9.33
N ALA A 467 -9.43 10.27 -8.40
CA ALA A 467 -10.81 10.61 -8.13
C ALA A 467 -10.98 12.07 -7.66
N PHE A 468 -10.05 12.55 -6.82
CA PHE A 468 -10.02 13.96 -6.41
C PHE A 468 -9.76 14.88 -7.61
N GLY A 469 -8.77 14.58 -8.45
CA GLY A 469 -8.45 15.36 -9.65
C GLY A 469 -9.61 15.44 -10.62
N ILE A 470 -10.22 14.30 -10.98
CA ILE A 470 -11.35 14.20 -11.93
C ILE A 470 -12.54 15.09 -11.49
N ASN A 471 -12.83 15.12 -10.18
CA ASN A 471 -14.00 15.84 -9.69
C ASN A 471 -13.75 17.33 -9.42
N HIS A 472 -12.51 17.74 -9.14
CA HIS A 472 -12.21 19.10 -8.71
C HIS A 472 -11.43 19.97 -9.72
N ALA A 473 -10.88 19.38 -10.82
CA ALA A 473 -10.07 20.11 -11.79
C ALA A 473 -10.83 21.26 -12.50
N PHE A 474 -12.12 21.09 -12.71
CA PHE A 474 -12.96 22.00 -13.51
C PHE A 474 -13.95 22.80 -12.67
N ASN A 475 -13.86 22.75 -11.35
CA ASN A 475 -14.70 23.59 -10.50
C ASN A 475 -14.14 25.02 -10.51
N LYS A 476 -14.93 25.98 -11.03
CA LYS A 476 -14.68 27.41 -10.79
C LYS A 476 -14.70 27.60 -9.27
N LYS A 477 -13.66 28.27 -8.72
CA LYS A 477 -13.43 28.63 -7.30
C LYS A 477 -14.72 28.56 -6.41
N GLU A 478 -15.19 27.39 -6.09
CA GLU A 478 -15.89 27.18 -4.86
C GLU A 478 -14.81 27.06 -3.79
N ASN A 479 -14.77 28.04 -2.88
CA ASN A 479 -13.95 27.92 -1.68
C ASN A 479 -14.37 26.62 -0.99
N ILE A 480 -13.52 25.60 -1.11
CA ILE A 480 -13.71 24.34 -0.40
C ILE A 480 -13.28 24.59 1.05
N ASP A 481 -14.05 25.40 1.77
CA ASP A 481 -14.05 25.46 3.23
C ASP A 481 -14.86 24.27 3.76
N ILE A 482 -14.30 23.06 3.58
CA ILE A 482 -14.86 21.81 4.11
C ILE A 482 -14.71 21.75 5.64
N ASN A 483 -13.98 22.69 6.24
CA ASN A 483 -13.66 22.69 7.68
C ASN A 483 -14.52 23.60 8.57
N GLU A 484 -15.54 24.29 8.07
CA GLU A 484 -16.37 25.15 8.91
C GLU A 484 -17.78 24.60 9.23
N LYS A 485 -18.13 23.40 8.74
CA LYS A 485 -19.43 22.78 9.06
C LYS A 485 -19.28 21.30 9.48
N ALA A 486 -18.55 21.05 10.57
CA ALA A 486 -18.63 19.78 11.30
C ALA A 486 -18.44 20.02 12.80
#